data_280ac3fe1ee4cb4dc79652a1ea1f5f4e
#
_entry.id   280ac3fe1ee4cb4dc79652a1ea1f5f4e
#
_cell.length_a   1.000
_cell.length_b   1.000
_cell.length_c   1.000
_cell.angle_alpha   90.00
_cell.angle_beta   90.00
_cell.angle_gamma   90.00
#
_symmetry.space_group_name_H-M   'P 1'
#
loop_
_entity.id
_entity.type
_entity.pdbx_description
1 polymer ?
#
loop_
_entity_poly.entity_id
_entity_poly.type
_entity_poly.pdbx_seq_one_letter_code
_entity_poly.pdbx_strand_id
1 'polypeptide(L)'
;YEIRLSLVGSEMCIRDSGYIIRYQAMATHEYANIPQTRRRVYIVAFSDLELSDHFSFPEPIPLTSRAMEWIKLDERKPDIYYYSEDTVFDRYIRDTVTNRRYIYRVFNGAARVLTNGKCPTLTASMSTPRNAAVLRDDFGVRRLSLRESLIFQGFPAEFHFPNTIKIHDAYKQIGNSVSVPVIRRIAEEIQRII
;
A
#
# COMPACT_ATOMS: atom_id res chain seq x y z
N TYR A 1 0.87 15.89 -14.38
CA TYR A 1 -0.11 15.04 -13.69
C TYR A 1 -1.33 15.90 -13.40
N GLU A 2 -2.38 15.77 -14.19
CA GLU A 2 -3.62 16.50 -13.93
C GLU A 2 -4.23 15.99 -12.61
N ILE A 3 -4.43 16.90 -11.68
CA ILE A 3 -5.21 16.67 -10.47
C ILE A 3 -6.63 16.35 -10.93
N ARG A 4 -7.14 15.17 -10.55
CA ARG A 4 -8.53 14.81 -10.90
C ARG A 4 -9.48 15.88 -10.34
N LEU A 5 -10.50 16.26 -11.12
CA LEU A 5 -11.54 17.24 -10.76
C LEU A 5 -12.08 17.12 -9.33
N SER A 6 -12.11 15.90 -8.75
CA SER A 6 -12.52 15.67 -7.37
C SER A 6 -11.55 16.22 -6.30
N LEU A 7 -10.27 16.43 -6.66
CA LEU A 7 -9.28 17.06 -5.79
C LEU A 7 -9.36 18.59 -5.87
N VAL A 8 -9.72 19.14 -7.03
CA VAL A 8 -9.89 20.59 -7.23
C VAL A 8 -10.96 21.15 -6.28
N GLY A 9 -12.08 20.46 -6.08
CA GLY A 9 -13.11 20.87 -5.13
C GLY A 9 -12.61 20.89 -3.67
N SER A 10 -11.81 19.91 -3.29
CA SER A 10 -11.21 19.86 -1.95
C SER A 10 -10.17 20.96 -1.73
N GLU A 11 -9.34 21.27 -2.74
CA GLU A 11 -8.39 22.40 -2.68
C GLU A 11 -9.11 23.75 -2.52
N MET A 12 -10.18 23.98 -3.28
CA MET A 12 -10.97 25.21 -3.16
C MET A 12 -11.54 25.37 -1.76
N CYS A 13 -12.17 24.34 -1.21
CA CYS A 13 -12.72 24.39 0.14
C CYS A 13 -11.65 24.68 1.21
N ILE A 14 -10.44 24.12 1.09
CA ILE A 14 -9.37 24.37 2.05
C ILE A 14 -8.84 25.80 1.91
N ARG A 15 -8.67 26.30 0.69
CA ARG A 15 -8.24 27.68 0.43
C ARG A 15 -9.26 28.71 0.94
N ASP A 16 -10.55 28.45 0.74
CA ASP A 16 -11.62 29.30 1.27
C ASP A 16 -11.64 29.38 2.79
N SER A 17 -11.02 28.39 3.47
CA SER A 17 -10.82 28.40 4.93
C SER A 17 -9.61 29.22 5.40
N GLY A 18 -8.90 29.91 4.49
CA GLY A 18 -7.74 30.74 4.80
C GLY A 18 -6.41 29.98 4.95
N TYR A 19 -6.37 28.70 4.62
CA TYR A 19 -5.13 27.90 4.65
C TYR A 19 -4.34 28.01 3.33
N ILE A 20 -3.03 28.00 3.47
CA ILE A 20 -2.07 27.92 2.36
C ILE A 20 -1.75 26.46 2.13
N ILE A 21 -1.92 25.96 0.89
CA ILE A 21 -1.82 24.54 0.56
C ILE A 21 -0.53 24.25 -0.19
N ARG A 22 0.19 23.23 0.27
CA ARG A 22 1.26 22.55 -0.47
C ARG A 22 0.83 21.12 -0.74
N TYR A 23 1.02 20.62 -1.96
CA TYR A 23 0.67 19.23 -2.28
C TYR A 23 1.68 18.58 -3.22
N GLN A 24 1.85 17.26 -3.08
CA GLN A 24 2.70 16.46 -3.93
C GLN A 24 2.18 15.03 -4.07
N ALA A 25 2.29 14.47 -5.28
CA ALA A 25 2.00 13.05 -5.53
C ALA A 25 3.26 12.22 -5.26
N MET A 26 3.21 11.35 -4.26
CA MET A 26 4.35 10.55 -3.81
C MET A 26 4.02 9.06 -3.86
N ALA A 27 4.94 8.24 -4.39
CA ALA A 27 4.80 6.80 -4.41
C ALA A 27 5.64 6.15 -3.29
N THR A 28 5.10 5.14 -2.63
CA THR A 28 5.75 4.46 -1.51
C THR A 28 7.17 3.99 -1.86
N HIS A 29 7.37 3.42 -3.05
CA HIS A 29 8.68 2.94 -3.48
C HIS A 29 9.70 4.02 -3.82
N GLU A 30 9.25 5.25 -4.04
CA GLU A 30 10.12 6.41 -4.34
C GLU A 30 10.49 7.18 -3.08
N TYR A 31 9.66 7.13 -2.04
CA TYR A 31 9.80 7.97 -0.85
C TYR A 31 9.97 7.22 0.47
N ALA A 32 9.80 5.89 0.46
CA ALA A 32 9.86 5.08 1.68
C ALA A 32 10.79 3.86 1.58
N ASN A 33 11.45 3.64 0.44
CA ASN A 33 12.24 2.43 0.17
C ASN A 33 11.46 1.13 0.46
N ILE A 34 10.15 1.13 0.22
CA ILE A 34 9.29 -0.04 0.32
C ILE A 34 8.83 -0.44 -1.08
N PRO A 35 9.03 -1.67 -1.53
CA PRO A 35 8.70 -2.10 -2.89
C PRO A 35 7.19 -2.27 -3.10
N GLN A 36 6.43 -1.18 -3.01
CA GLN A 36 4.99 -1.10 -3.25
C GLN A 36 4.64 0.03 -4.21
N THR A 37 3.74 -0.24 -5.17
CA THR A 37 3.35 0.74 -6.21
C THR A 37 2.37 1.81 -5.74
N ARG A 38 2.07 1.90 -4.43
CA ARG A 38 1.11 2.85 -3.87
C ARG A 38 1.56 4.29 -4.12
N ARG A 39 0.78 5.04 -4.92
CA ARG A 39 0.94 6.46 -5.14
C ARG A 39 -0.27 7.22 -4.60
N ARG A 40 -0.03 8.30 -3.85
CA ARG A 40 -1.07 9.13 -3.24
C ARG A 40 -0.67 10.60 -3.35
N VAL A 41 -1.67 11.47 -3.40
CA VAL A 41 -1.46 12.90 -3.21
C VAL A 41 -1.46 13.16 -1.71
N TYR A 42 -0.43 13.84 -1.25
CA TYR A 42 -0.31 14.34 0.12
C TYR A 42 -0.52 15.84 0.10
N ILE A 43 -1.33 16.33 1.00
CA ILE A 43 -1.67 17.75 1.13
C ILE A 43 -1.26 18.17 2.53
N VAL A 44 -0.47 19.26 2.60
CA VAL A 44 -0.12 19.94 3.86
C VAL A 44 -0.71 21.34 3.79
N ALA A 45 -1.45 21.74 4.81
CA ALA A 45 -2.10 23.04 4.89
C ALA A 45 -1.51 23.82 6.06
N PHE A 46 -1.14 25.07 5.81
CA PHE A 46 -0.54 25.98 6.79
C PHE A 46 -1.49 27.17 7.02
N SER A 47 -1.63 27.58 8.29
CA SER A 47 -2.29 28.83 8.65
C SER A 47 -1.35 30.03 8.56
N ASP A 48 -0.05 29.81 8.45
CA ASP A 48 1.02 30.78 8.39
C ASP A 48 1.75 30.72 7.05
N LEU A 49 1.92 31.88 6.40
CA LEU A 49 2.58 32.01 5.11
C LEU A 49 4.09 31.71 5.22
N GLU A 50 4.74 32.20 6.26
CA GLU A 50 6.18 32.03 6.45
C GLU A 50 6.54 30.55 6.61
N LEU A 51 5.77 29.79 7.43
CA LEU A 51 5.94 28.34 7.55
C LEU A 51 5.70 27.62 6.20
N SER A 52 4.67 28.04 5.46
CA SER A 52 4.38 27.47 4.15
C SER A 52 5.52 27.68 3.14
N ASP A 53 6.15 28.86 3.15
CA ASP A 53 7.24 29.18 2.22
C ASP A 53 8.55 28.45 2.54
N HIS A 54 8.78 28.11 3.80
CA HIS A 54 9.93 27.30 4.22
C HIS A 54 9.70 25.79 4.08
N PHE A 55 8.46 25.33 3.88
CA PHE A 55 8.16 23.90 3.74
C PHE A 55 8.47 23.38 2.35
N SER A 56 9.19 22.25 2.32
CA SER A 56 9.38 21.43 1.11
C SER A 56 9.04 19.96 1.42
N PHE A 57 8.44 19.27 0.44
CA PHE A 57 8.25 17.83 0.56
C PHE A 57 9.60 17.11 0.52
N PRO A 58 9.72 15.93 1.18
CA PRO A 58 10.97 15.18 1.21
C PRO A 58 11.39 14.76 -0.21
N GLU A 59 12.70 14.71 -0.45
CA GLU A 59 13.27 14.22 -1.71
C GLU A 59 13.07 12.72 -1.89
N PRO A 60 12.96 12.20 -3.13
CA PRO A 60 12.92 10.77 -3.40
C PRO A 60 14.17 10.05 -2.87
N ILE A 61 14.01 8.78 -2.51
CA ILE A 61 15.10 7.88 -2.13
C ILE A 61 15.09 6.64 -3.02
N PRO A 62 16.26 6.03 -3.30
CA PRO A 62 16.32 4.85 -4.16
C PRO A 62 15.64 3.64 -3.52
N LEU A 63 14.95 2.86 -4.35
CA LEU A 63 14.44 1.56 -3.94
C LEU A 63 15.57 0.53 -4.03
N THR A 64 15.87 -0.15 -2.92
CA THR A 64 17.03 -1.07 -2.82
C THR A 64 16.65 -2.55 -2.86
N SER A 65 15.35 -2.90 -2.80
CA SER A 65 14.89 -4.29 -2.71
C SER A 65 13.66 -4.56 -3.59
N ARG A 66 13.42 -5.85 -3.87
CA ARG A 66 12.21 -6.34 -4.53
C ARG A 66 11.22 -6.87 -3.52
N ALA A 67 9.93 -6.85 -3.87
CA ALA A 67 8.86 -7.27 -2.95
C ALA A 67 8.99 -8.73 -2.50
N MET A 68 9.43 -9.63 -3.38
CA MET A 68 9.57 -11.05 -3.03
C MET A 68 10.71 -11.33 -2.05
N GLU A 69 11.69 -10.44 -1.90
CA GLU A 69 12.77 -10.55 -0.91
C GLU A 69 12.26 -10.32 0.53
N TRP A 70 11.08 -9.74 0.66
CA TRP A 70 10.44 -9.48 1.95
C TRP A 70 9.48 -10.59 2.38
N ILE A 71 9.32 -11.62 1.55
CA ILE A 71 8.38 -12.72 1.75
C ILE A 71 9.16 -14.01 2.05
N LYS A 72 8.80 -14.69 3.14
CA LYS A 72 9.30 -16.02 3.46
C LYS A 72 8.44 -17.05 2.72
N LEU A 73 9.01 -17.67 1.68
CA LEU A 73 8.30 -18.63 0.84
C LEU A 73 8.28 -20.04 1.43
N ASP A 74 9.19 -20.33 2.35
CA ASP A 74 9.38 -21.59 3.08
C ASP A 74 8.61 -21.65 4.41
N GLU A 75 7.87 -20.60 4.75
CA GLU A 75 7.05 -20.53 5.97
C GLU A 75 5.56 -20.70 5.63
N ARG A 76 4.98 -21.84 6.02
CA ARG A 76 3.54 -22.10 5.82
C ARG A 76 2.70 -21.08 6.60
N LYS A 77 1.78 -20.44 5.90
CA LYS A 77 0.79 -19.54 6.49
C LYS A 77 -0.48 -20.33 6.85
N PRO A 78 -1.36 -19.80 7.71
CA PRO A 78 -2.68 -20.40 7.97
C PRO A 78 -3.49 -20.61 6.67
N ASP A 79 -4.27 -21.69 6.63
CA ASP A 79 -5.01 -22.11 5.42
C ASP A 79 -5.98 -21.05 4.88
N ILE A 80 -6.47 -20.15 5.72
CA ILE A 80 -7.34 -19.04 5.33
C ILE A 80 -6.71 -18.09 4.29
N TYR A 81 -5.39 -18.14 4.12
CA TYR A 81 -4.70 -17.34 3.09
C TYR A 81 -4.60 -18.06 1.76
N TYR A 82 -4.69 -19.39 1.72
CA TYR A 82 -4.50 -20.21 0.52
C TYR A 82 -5.78 -20.32 -0.32
N TYR A 83 -5.60 -20.41 -1.65
CA TYR A 83 -6.65 -20.75 -2.58
C TYR A 83 -6.78 -22.28 -2.64
N SER A 84 -7.99 -22.79 -2.43
CA SER A 84 -8.30 -24.23 -2.43
C SER A 84 -8.50 -24.77 -3.85
N GLU A 85 -8.92 -26.02 -3.96
CA GLU A 85 -9.38 -26.61 -5.23
C GLU A 85 -10.91 -26.66 -5.35
N ASP A 86 -11.63 -26.18 -4.32
CA ASP A 86 -13.05 -26.38 -4.19
C ASP A 86 -13.86 -25.55 -5.18
N THR A 87 -13.39 -24.36 -5.54
CA THR A 87 -14.11 -23.48 -6.46
C THR A 87 -13.40 -23.34 -7.81
N VAL A 88 -14.19 -23.10 -8.87
CA VAL A 88 -13.66 -22.79 -10.21
C VAL A 88 -12.74 -21.58 -10.17
N PHE A 89 -13.08 -20.59 -9.35
CA PHE A 89 -12.26 -19.38 -9.19
C PHE A 89 -10.90 -19.69 -8.55
N ASP A 90 -10.87 -20.49 -7.49
CA ASP A 90 -9.63 -20.82 -6.79
C ASP A 90 -8.71 -21.64 -7.69
N ARG A 91 -9.24 -22.63 -8.44
CA ARG A 91 -8.48 -23.37 -9.46
C ARG A 91 -7.88 -22.44 -10.49
N TYR A 92 -8.67 -21.51 -11.05
CA TYR A 92 -8.17 -20.52 -12.02
C TYR A 92 -7.00 -19.71 -11.46
N ILE A 93 -7.09 -19.23 -10.21
CA ILE A 93 -6.01 -18.46 -9.58
C ILE A 93 -4.77 -19.33 -9.40
N ARG A 94 -4.91 -20.57 -8.95
CA ARG A 94 -3.79 -21.51 -8.78
C ARG A 94 -3.09 -21.82 -10.09
N ASP A 95 -3.83 -21.97 -11.18
CA ASP A 95 -3.29 -22.26 -12.51
C ASP A 95 -2.63 -21.02 -13.15
N THR A 96 -3.12 -19.83 -12.83
CA THR A 96 -2.59 -18.58 -13.38
C THR A 96 -1.36 -18.08 -12.63
N VAL A 97 -1.32 -18.24 -11.29
CA VAL A 97 -0.22 -17.76 -10.44
C VAL A 97 0.88 -18.82 -10.37
N THR A 98 1.69 -18.90 -11.40
CA THR A 98 2.73 -19.93 -11.56
C THR A 98 4.13 -19.44 -11.21
N ASN A 99 4.44 -18.16 -11.45
CA ASN A 99 5.79 -17.63 -11.28
C ASN A 99 6.01 -17.14 -9.84
N ARG A 100 6.97 -17.75 -9.14
CA ARG A 100 7.33 -17.45 -7.75
C ARG A 100 8.13 -16.16 -7.56
N ARG A 101 8.55 -15.51 -8.64
CA ARG A 101 9.37 -14.28 -8.57
C ARG A 101 8.54 -13.00 -8.43
N TYR A 102 7.21 -13.09 -8.50
CA TYR A 102 6.34 -11.94 -8.58
C TYR A 102 5.13 -12.06 -7.65
N ILE A 103 4.66 -10.90 -7.20
CA ILE A 103 3.34 -10.76 -6.62
C ILE A 103 2.36 -10.40 -7.74
N TYR A 104 1.25 -11.12 -7.82
CA TYR A 104 0.17 -10.89 -8.77
C TYR A 104 -0.88 -9.99 -8.14
N ARG A 105 -1.51 -9.16 -8.96
CA ARG A 105 -2.73 -8.45 -8.58
C ARG A 105 -3.94 -9.20 -9.11
N VAL A 106 -4.81 -9.64 -8.22
CA VAL A 106 -6.15 -10.08 -8.58
C VAL A 106 -7.09 -8.89 -8.48
N PHE A 107 -7.82 -8.60 -9.54
CA PHE A 107 -8.78 -7.52 -9.61
C PHE A 107 -10.00 -7.96 -10.42
N ASN A 108 -11.20 -7.83 -9.82
CA ASN A 108 -12.45 -8.35 -10.38
C ASN A 108 -12.36 -9.81 -10.84
N GLY A 109 -11.63 -10.62 -10.08
CA GLY A 109 -11.45 -12.04 -10.36
C GLY A 109 -10.41 -12.39 -11.42
N ALA A 110 -9.73 -11.42 -12.03
CA ALA A 110 -8.65 -11.66 -12.99
C ALA A 110 -7.27 -11.45 -12.35
N ALA A 111 -6.38 -12.43 -12.48
CA ALA A 111 -5.01 -12.35 -12.00
C ALA A 111 -4.09 -11.75 -13.07
N ARG A 112 -3.27 -10.76 -12.69
CA ARG A 112 -2.25 -10.15 -13.54
C ARG A 112 -0.91 -10.10 -12.81
N VAL A 113 0.14 -10.53 -13.49
CA VAL A 113 1.51 -10.45 -12.97
C VAL A 113 2.02 -9.01 -12.99
N LEU A 114 2.74 -8.63 -11.94
CA LEU A 114 3.47 -7.36 -11.89
C LEU A 114 4.97 -7.66 -12.00
N THR A 115 5.51 -7.46 -13.20
CA THR A 115 6.90 -7.81 -13.54
C THR A 115 7.94 -6.80 -13.02
N ASN A 116 7.50 -5.69 -12.47
CA ASN A 116 8.37 -4.62 -11.96
C ASN A 116 9.02 -4.91 -10.59
N GLY A 117 8.82 -6.11 -10.04
CA GLY A 117 9.39 -6.52 -8.74
C GLY A 117 8.76 -5.86 -7.51
N LYS A 118 7.64 -5.16 -7.68
CA LYS A 118 6.96 -4.44 -6.59
C LYS A 118 5.65 -5.13 -6.18
N CYS A 119 5.25 -4.94 -4.95
CA CYS A 119 3.92 -5.28 -4.47
C CYS A 119 2.89 -4.33 -5.09
N PRO A 120 1.72 -4.81 -5.54
CA PRO A 120 0.64 -3.93 -5.97
C PRO A 120 0.16 -3.02 -4.85
N THR A 121 -0.47 -1.90 -5.21
CA THR A 121 -1.14 -1.05 -4.22
C THR A 121 -2.16 -1.86 -3.43
N LEU A 122 -1.97 -1.96 -2.12
CA LEU A 122 -2.93 -2.58 -1.21
C LEU A 122 -4.12 -1.63 -1.04
N THR A 123 -5.31 -2.09 -1.36
CA THR A 123 -6.55 -1.31 -1.32
C THR A 123 -7.57 -1.96 -0.39
N ALA A 124 -8.56 -1.21 0.09
CA ALA A 124 -9.63 -1.74 0.94
C ALA A 124 -10.40 -2.89 0.28
N SER A 125 -10.53 -2.89 -1.05
CA SER A 125 -11.17 -3.98 -1.80
C SER A 125 -10.43 -5.31 -1.73
N MET A 126 -9.15 -5.33 -1.32
CA MET A 126 -8.36 -6.56 -1.13
C MET A 126 -8.79 -7.39 0.09
N SER A 127 -9.80 -6.95 0.80
CA SER A 127 -10.48 -7.73 1.84
C SER A 127 -11.12 -9.03 1.31
N THR A 128 -11.33 -9.13 0.00
CA THR A 128 -11.90 -10.32 -0.65
C THR A 128 -10.86 -11.06 -1.49
N PRO A 129 -10.97 -12.41 -1.64
CA PRO A 129 -10.06 -13.18 -2.52
C PRO A 129 -10.08 -12.75 -3.99
N ARG A 130 -11.21 -12.19 -4.46
CA ARG A 130 -11.37 -11.71 -5.85
C ARG A 130 -10.69 -10.37 -6.13
N ASN A 131 -10.19 -9.71 -5.07
CA ASN A 131 -9.38 -8.50 -5.16
C ASN A 131 -8.25 -8.62 -4.15
N ALA A 132 -7.11 -9.19 -4.55
CA ALA A 132 -6.01 -9.49 -3.62
C ALA A 132 -4.64 -9.31 -4.28
N ALA A 133 -3.62 -9.12 -3.45
CA ALA A 133 -2.24 -9.36 -3.82
C ALA A 133 -1.92 -10.83 -3.52
N VAL A 134 -1.52 -11.57 -4.56
CA VAL A 134 -1.40 -13.03 -4.53
C VAL A 134 0.00 -13.45 -4.98
N LEU A 135 0.51 -14.50 -4.38
CA LEU A 135 1.80 -15.09 -4.71
C LEU A 135 1.75 -16.62 -4.61
N ARG A 136 2.78 -17.28 -5.11
CA ARG A 136 3.03 -18.72 -4.92
C ARG A 136 4.21 -18.91 -3.98
N ASP A 137 3.98 -19.64 -2.87
CA ASP A 137 5.03 -20.12 -1.96
C ASP A 137 5.27 -21.63 -2.11
N ASP A 138 5.98 -22.26 -1.17
CA ASP A 138 6.29 -23.70 -1.20
C ASP A 138 5.06 -24.59 -0.93
N PHE A 139 4.02 -24.01 -0.37
CA PHE A 139 2.82 -24.74 0.06
C PHE A 139 1.63 -24.51 -0.88
N GLY A 140 1.70 -23.52 -1.79
CA GLY A 140 0.64 -23.27 -2.74
C GLY A 140 0.51 -21.82 -3.20
N VAL A 141 -0.66 -21.48 -3.71
CA VAL A 141 -1.01 -20.12 -4.10
C VAL A 141 -1.82 -19.48 -2.98
N ARG A 142 -1.40 -18.31 -2.56
CA ARG A 142 -2.04 -17.60 -1.45
C ARG A 142 -2.05 -16.09 -1.64
N ARG A 143 -2.93 -15.42 -0.94
CA ARG A 143 -2.84 -13.96 -0.78
C ARG A 143 -1.76 -13.59 0.24
N LEU A 144 -1.31 -12.35 0.21
CA LEU A 144 -0.46 -11.81 1.28
C LEU A 144 -1.17 -11.98 2.63
N SER A 145 -0.44 -12.41 3.64
CA SER A 145 -0.96 -12.42 5.02
C SER A 145 -1.17 -10.99 5.53
N LEU A 146 -1.91 -10.83 6.63
CA LEU A 146 -2.08 -9.52 7.27
C LEU A 146 -0.74 -8.91 7.65
N ARG A 147 0.18 -9.74 8.22
CA ARG A 147 1.51 -9.26 8.62
C ARG A 147 2.34 -8.78 7.42
N GLU A 148 2.38 -9.54 6.34
CA GLU A 148 3.06 -9.13 5.10
C GLU A 148 2.45 -7.83 4.52
N SER A 149 1.13 -7.73 4.55
CA SER A 149 0.43 -6.51 4.10
C SER A 149 0.79 -5.28 4.95
N LEU A 150 0.91 -5.44 6.28
CA LEU A 150 1.35 -4.38 7.19
C LEU A 150 2.81 -3.97 6.91
N ILE A 151 3.70 -4.95 6.65
CA ILE A 151 5.10 -4.69 6.29
C ILE A 151 5.18 -3.83 5.02
N PHE A 152 4.40 -4.14 3.99
CA PHE A 152 4.36 -3.32 2.77
C PHE A 152 3.76 -1.92 2.96
N GLN A 153 3.01 -1.69 4.03
CA GLN A 153 2.57 -0.34 4.42
C GLN A 153 3.56 0.36 5.36
N GLY A 154 4.61 -0.36 5.82
CA GLY A 154 5.64 0.17 6.72
C GLY A 154 5.22 0.25 8.18
N PHE A 155 4.23 -0.55 8.60
CA PHE A 155 3.89 -0.65 10.01
C PHE A 155 5.00 -1.36 10.80
N PRO A 156 5.27 -0.95 12.04
CA PRO A 156 6.30 -1.55 12.88
C PRO A 156 5.95 -3.01 13.23
N ALA A 157 6.96 -3.78 13.66
CA ALA A 157 6.82 -5.20 13.95
C ALA A 157 5.84 -5.47 15.10
N GLU A 158 5.77 -4.55 16.03
CA GLU A 158 4.95 -4.61 17.24
C GLU A 158 3.47 -4.33 16.98
N PHE A 159 3.14 -3.77 15.82
CA PHE A 159 1.74 -3.50 15.49
C PHE A 159 1.00 -4.79 15.16
N HIS A 160 -0.03 -5.08 15.93
CA HIS A 160 -0.92 -6.22 15.76
C HIS A 160 -2.37 -5.78 15.81
N PHE A 161 -3.21 -6.44 15.01
CA PHE A 161 -4.66 -6.29 15.17
C PHE A 161 -5.14 -7.04 16.41
N PRO A 162 -6.11 -6.49 17.15
CA PRO A 162 -6.80 -7.25 18.21
C PRO A 162 -7.41 -8.54 17.65
N ASN A 163 -7.41 -9.61 18.43
CA ASN A 163 -7.97 -10.91 18.01
C ASN A 163 -9.47 -10.87 17.69
N THR A 164 -10.17 -9.82 18.13
CA THR A 164 -11.59 -9.59 17.87
C THR A 164 -11.87 -9.06 16.45
N ILE A 165 -10.85 -8.55 15.75
CA ILE A 165 -11.00 -8.00 14.40
C ILE A 165 -11.08 -9.15 13.39
N LYS A 166 -12.14 -9.15 12.57
CA LYS A 166 -12.25 -10.11 11.46
C LYS A 166 -11.19 -9.84 10.41
N ILE A 167 -10.65 -10.91 9.81
CA ILE A 167 -9.60 -10.82 8.78
C ILE A 167 -10.00 -9.90 7.61
N HIS A 168 -11.28 -9.92 7.21
CA HIS A 168 -11.82 -9.04 6.18
C HIS A 168 -11.66 -7.55 6.57
N ASP A 169 -12.00 -7.20 7.81
CA ASP A 169 -11.94 -5.82 8.29
C ASP A 169 -10.49 -5.35 8.48
N ALA A 170 -9.61 -6.26 8.90
CA ALA A 170 -8.17 -5.98 9.00
C ALA A 170 -7.58 -5.62 7.61
N TYR A 171 -7.86 -6.40 6.56
CA TYR A 171 -7.43 -6.05 5.20
C TYR A 171 -8.02 -4.72 4.73
N LYS A 172 -9.29 -4.45 5.04
CA LYS A 172 -9.93 -3.18 4.69
C LYS A 172 -9.23 -2.00 5.37
N GLN A 173 -8.88 -2.14 6.64
CA GLN A 173 -8.13 -1.12 7.39
C GLN A 173 -6.73 -0.91 6.82
N ILE A 174 -5.98 -1.99 6.52
CA ILE A 174 -4.67 -1.90 5.87
C ILE A 174 -4.78 -1.17 4.52
N GLY A 175 -5.78 -1.50 3.71
CA GLY A 175 -5.99 -0.87 2.41
C GLY A 175 -6.33 0.61 2.48
N ASN A 176 -7.06 1.03 3.52
CA ASN A 176 -7.40 2.43 3.79
C ASN A 176 -6.28 3.19 4.51
N SER A 177 -5.27 2.49 5.04
CA SER A 177 -4.14 3.13 5.71
C SER A 177 -3.21 3.85 4.74
N VAL A 178 -2.20 4.47 5.28
CA VAL A 178 -1.16 5.21 4.55
C VAL A 178 0.16 4.43 4.58
N SER A 179 1.10 4.81 3.72
CA SER A 179 2.50 4.39 3.85
C SER A 179 3.13 5.12 5.04
N VAL A 180 3.34 4.41 6.14
CA VAL A 180 3.81 4.98 7.41
C VAL A 180 5.13 5.75 7.25
N PRO A 181 6.17 5.23 6.55
CA PRO A 181 7.42 5.97 6.39
C PRO A 181 7.27 7.22 5.53
N VAL A 182 6.35 7.25 4.54
CA VAL A 182 6.11 8.48 3.76
C VAL A 182 5.55 9.58 4.65
N ILE A 183 4.54 9.26 5.47
CA ILE A 183 3.97 10.23 6.43
C ILE A 183 5.02 10.68 7.44
N ARG A 184 5.84 9.77 7.97
CA ARG A 184 6.93 10.12 8.90
C ARG A 184 7.86 11.16 8.28
N ARG A 185 8.34 10.94 7.05
CA ARG A 185 9.23 11.87 6.37
C ARG A 185 8.58 13.25 6.13
N ILE A 186 7.29 13.28 5.78
CA ILE A 186 6.55 14.55 5.66
C ILE A 186 6.49 15.25 7.02
N ALA A 187 6.20 14.52 8.11
CA ALA A 187 6.15 15.08 9.46
C ALA A 187 7.53 15.61 9.91
N GLU A 188 8.61 14.94 9.56
CA GLU A 188 9.99 15.40 9.82
C GLU A 188 10.30 16.71 9.09
N GLU A 189 9.83 16.90 7.83
CA GLU A 189 10.00 18.19 7.13
C GLU A 189 9.16 19.31 7.78
N ILE A 190 7.95 18.99 8.24
CA ILE A 190 7.14 19.97 9.00
C ILE A 190 7.85 20.35 10.31
N GLN A 191 8.37 19.36 11.03
CA GLN A 191 9.07 19.59 12.30
C GLN A 191 10.32 20.47 12.18
N ARG A 192 10.98 20.48 11.01
CA ARG A 192 12.18 21.31 10.78
C ARG A 192 11.88 22.80 10.66
N ILE A 193 10.64 23.17 10.37
CA ILE A 193 10.23 24.55 10.14
C ILE A 193 9.42 25.16 11.29
N ILE A 194 9.04 24.34 12.28
CA ILE A 194 8.38 24.78 13.51
C ILE A 194 9.42 24.97 14.61
#